data_311f0f3b7c1d4bb806f2c25d6c5f1285
#
_entry.id   311f0f3b7c1d4bb806f2c25d6c5f1285
#
_cell.length_a   1.000
_cell.length_b   1.000
_cell.length_c   1.000
_cell.angle_alpha   90.00
_cell.angle_beta   90.00
_cell.angle_gamma   90.00
#
_symmetry.space_group_name_H-M   'P 1'
#
loop_
_entity.id
_entity.type
_entity.pdbx_description
1 polymer ?
#
loop_
_entity_poly.entity_id
_entity_poly.type
_entity_poly.pdbx_seq_one_letter_code
_entity_poly.pdbx_strand_id
1 'polypeptide(L)'
;MVEDLDLYTGTLHYRGITAAFEWEIRKLYPTGIRESDATISAEKYVSETLKELISNTSGKKKEILMRLSKQVESDSLKSEIMQVCKDYSSIFGCFGEHLFHLNDLELNYNEMGERLSSQRNNFAHGNLDKEFIGVSALDLILLEFVVYSLQLKSYGIEDTEIQRSINELFCRRLAL
;
A
#
# COMPACT_ATOMS: atom_id res chain seq x y z
N MET A 1 -6.29 27.17 -12.55
CA MET A 1 -6.50 26.26 -13.72
C MET A 1 -5.29 25.33 -13.97
N VAL A 2 -4.04 25.78 -13.81
CA VAL A 2 -2.85 24.89 -13.89
C VAL A 2 -2.71 24.07 -12.59
N GLU A 3 -2.89 24.68 -11.43
CA GLU A 3 -2.84 24.01 -10.11
C GLU A 3 -3.89 22.88 -9.97
N ASP A 4 -5.10 23.08 -10.50
CA ASP A 4 -6.15 22.04 -10.50
C ASP A 4 -5.79 20.82 -11.36
N LEU A 5 -5.05 21.05 -12.46
CA LEU A 5 -4.63 19.98 -13.35
C LEU A 5 -3.55 19.10 -12.71
N ASP A 6 -2.61 19.69 -11.98
CA ASP A 6 -1.54 18.98 -11.28
C ASP A 6 -2.09 18.12 -10.12
N LEU A 7 -3.06 18.66 -9.37
CA LEU A 7 -3.74 17.92 -8.31
C LEU A 7 -4.53 16.72 -8.87
N TYR A 8 -5.23 16.93 -9.99
CA TYR A 8 -6.00 15.87 -10.65
C TYR A 8 -5.08 14.77 -11.19
N THR A 9 -3.95 15.15 -11.79
CA THR A 9 -2.95 14.21 -12.29
C THR A 9 -2.32 13.39 -11.17
N GLY A 10 -1.95 14.01 -10.05
CA GLY A 10 -1.42 13.34 -8.86
C GLY A 10 -2.42 12.33 -8.27
N THR A 11 -3.69 12.68 -8.19
CA THR A 11 -4.75 11.78 -7.70
C THR A 11 -4.95 10.58 -8.61
N LEU A 12 -4.95 10.77 -9.93
CA LEU A 12 -5.07 9.66 -10.90
C LEU A 12 -3.86 8.73 -10.84
N HIS A 13 -2.66 9.30 -10.73
CA HIS A 13 -1.43 8.53 -10.60
C HIS A 13 -1.45 7.68 -9.33
N TYR A 14 -1.79 8.28 -8.18
CA TYR A 14 -1.94 7.55 -6.92
C TYR A 14 -2.91 6.38 -7.03
N ARG A 15 -4.11 6.60 -7.57
CA ARG A 15 -5.11 5.54 -7.74
C ARG A 15 -4.61 4.42 -8.65
N GLY A 16 -3.89 4.78 -9.70
CA GLY A 16 -3.29 3.81 -10.62
C GLY A 16 -2.25 2.94 -9.94
N ILE A 17 -1.31 3.56 -9.22
CA ILE A 17 -0.22 2.84 -8.55
C ILE A 17 -0.73 2.00 -7.37
N THR A 18 -1.65 2.51 -6.54
CA THR A 18 -2.22 1.71 -5.44
C THR A 18 -3.04 0.54 -5.96
N ALA A 19 -3.81 0.70 -7.02
CA ALA A 19 -4.54 -0.40 -7.65
C ALA A 19 -3.59 -1.45 -8.25
N ALA A 20 -2.49 -1.02 -8.88
CA ALA A 20 -1.45 -1.91 -9.40
C ALA A 20 -0.76 -2.67 -8.25
N PHE A 21 -0.45 -1.99 -7.14
CA PHE A 21 0.11 -2.61 -5.95
C PHE A 21 -0.81 -3.69 -5.39
N GLU A 22 -2.09 -3.39 -5.16
CA GLU A 22 -3.08 -4.35 -4.67
C GLU A 22 -3.25 -5.55 -5.63
N TRP A 23 -3.11 -5.32 -6.93
CA TRP A 23 -3.16 -6.40 -7.93
C TRP A 23 -1.95 -7.34 -7.82
N GLU A 24 -0.73 -6.80 -7.70
CA GLU A 24 0.49 -7.61 -7.56
C GLU A 24 0.53 -8.35 -6.21
N ILE A 25 0.07 -7.71 -5.13
CA ILE A 25 -0.06 -8.34 -3.81
C ILE A 25 -0.94 -9.60 -3.88
N ARG A 26 -2.10 -9.52 -4.52
CA ARG A 26 -3.01 -10.67 -4.63
C ARG A 26 -2.41 -11.84 -5.40
N LYS A 27 -1.48 -11.59 -6.32
CA LYS A 27 -0.74 -12.65 -7.01
C LYS A 27 0.31 -13.30 -6.10
N LEU A 28 1.03 -12.50 -5.31
CA LEU A 28 2.08 -12.97 -4.41
C LEU A 28 1.52 -13.64 -3.16
N TYR A 29 0.42 -13.13 -2.65
CA TYR A 29 -0.25 -13.61 -1.43
C TYR A 29 -1.71 -14.00 -1.72
N PRO A 30 -1.95 -15.08 -2.48
CA PRO A 30 -3.31 -15.46 -2.90
C PRO A 30 -4.23 -15.87 -1.74
N THR A 31 -3.65 -16.16 -0.58
CA THR A 31 -4.36 -16.50 0.67
C THR A 31 -4.40 -15.34 1.67
N GLY A 32 -4.05 -14.13 1.25
CA GLY A 32 -3.85 -12.97 2.12
C GLY A 32 -2.44 -12.89 2.70
N ILE A 33 -2.11 -11.74 3.31
CA ILE A 33 -0.82 -11.53 3.96
C ILE A 33 -0.76 -12.29 5.29
N ARG A 34 0.46 -12.66 5.71
CA ARG A 34 0.66 -13.34 6.97
C ARG A 34 0.69 -12.34 8.12
N GLU A 35 -0.38 -12.30 8.88
CA GLU A 35 -0.48 -11.48 10.08
C GLU A 35 0.12 -12.15 11.33
N SER A 36 0.31 -11.35 12.41
CA SER A 36 0.75 -11.88 13.68
C SER A 36 -0.35 -12.74 14.32
N ASP A 37 0.03 -13.78 15.11
CA ASP A 37 -0.93 -14.62 15.83
C ASP A 37 -1.86 -13.80 16.74
N ALA A 38 -1.37 -12.67 17.27
CA ALA A 38 -2.16 -11.76 18.09
C ALA A 38 -3.23 -11.04 17.25
N THR A 39 -2.89 -10.57 16.06
CA THR A 39 -3.82 -9.94 15.11
C THR A 39 -4.89 -10.94 14.68
N ILE A 40 -4.46 -12.15 14.24
CA ILE A 40 -5.37 -13.23 13.82
C ILE A 40 -6.36 -13.57 14.94
N SER A 41 -5.87 -13.68 16.19
CA SER A 41 -6.72 -13.98 17.34
C SER A 41 -7.73 -12.87 17.63
N ALA A 42 -7.30 -11.60 17.53
CA ALA A 42 -8.16 -10.46 17.74
C ALA A 42 -9.24 -10.33 16.65
N GLU A 43 -8.85 -10.50 15.39
CA GLU A 43 -9.77 -10.47 14.25
C GLU A 43 -10.80 -11.60 14.33
N LYS A 44 -10.37 -12.81 14.67
CA LYS A 44 -11.26 -13.94 14.88
C LYS A 44 -12.30 -13.62 15.96
N TYR A 45 -11.88 -13.09 17.11
CA TYR A 45 -12.78 -12.71 18.20
C TYR A 45 -13.78 -11.64 17.73
N VAL A 46 -13.32 -10.59 17.05
CA VAL A 46 -14.19 -9.52 16.53
C VAL A 46 -15.17 -10.07 15.49
N SER A 47 -14.68 -10.91 14.55
CA SER A 47 -15.51 -11.54 13.54
C SER A 47 -16.62 -12.41 14.13
N GLU A 48 -16.29 -13.23 15.12
CA GLU A 48 -17.27 -14.08 15.84
C GLU A 48 -18.32 -13.22 16.57
N THR A 49 -17.88 -12.17 17.27
CA THR A 49 -18.77 -11.21 17.94
C THR A 49 -19.71 -10.50 16.95
N LEU A 50 -19.18 -10.05 15.80
CA LEU A 50 -20.00 -9.42 14.75
C LEU A 50 -21.02 -10.40 14.16
N LYS A 51 -20.65 -11.67 13.93
CA LYS A 51 -21.56 -12.71 13.43
C LYS A 51 -22.72 -12.94 14.41
N GLU A 52 -22.42 -12.98 15.71
CA GLU A 52 -23.47 -13.09 16.74
C GLU A 52 -24.39 -11.87 16.75
N LEU A 53 -23.86 -10.66 16.71
CA LEU A 53 -24.64 -9.42 16.63
C LEU A 53 -25.50 -9.36 15.36
N ILE A 54 -24.96 -9.77 14.21
CA ILE A 54 -25.67 -9.81 12.93
C ILE A 54 -26.85 -10.79 12.99
N SER A 55 -26.68 -11.96 13.62
CA SER A 55 -27.74 -12.95 13.76
C SER A 55 -28.91 -12.47 14.63
N ASN A 56 -28.60 -11.64 15.64
CA ASN A 56 -29.57 -11.12 16.61
C ASN A 56 -30.14 -9.74 16.24
N THR A 57 -29.80 -9.22 15.06
CA THR A 57 -30.19 -7.87 14.62
C THR A 57 -30.91 -7.90 13.26
N SER A 58 -31.81 -6.94 13.02
CA SER A 58 -32.54 -6.81 11.76
C SER A 58 -32.52 -5.39 11.21
N GLY A 59 -32.95 -5.23 9.94
CA GLY A 59 -33.05 -3.94 9.27
C GLY A 59 -31.72 -3.22 9.10
N LYS A 60 -31.74 -1.90 9.17
CA LYS A 60 -30.58 -1.04 8.88
C LYS A 60 -29.38 -1.29 9.80
N LYS A 61 -29.63 -1.69 11.04
CA LYS A 61 -28.54 -2.07 11.98
C LYS A 61 -27.79 -3.30 11.48
N LYS A 62 -28.48 -4.30 10.97
CA LYS A 62 -27.88 -5.50 10.37
C LYS A 62 -26.99 -5.15 9.17
N GLU A 63 -27.44 -4.26 8.29
CA GLU A 63 -26.66 -3.81 7.13
C GLU A 63 -25.35 -3.14 7.54
N ILE A 64 -25.40 -2.30 8.60
CA ILE A 64 -24.18 -1.65 9.15
C ILE A 64 -23.20 -2.70 9.70
N LEU A 65 -23.69 -3.66 10.50
CA LEU A 65 -22.85 -4.72 11.06
C LEU A 65 -22.25 -5.60 9.98
N MET A 66 -22.99 -5.94 8.93
CA MET A 66 -22.47 -6.71 7.78
C MET A 66 -21.36 -5.95 7.03
N ARG A 67 -21.47 -4.62 6.92
CA ARG A 67 -20.42 -3.79 6.32
C ARG A 67 -19.17 -3.76 7.19
N LEU A 68 -19.30 -3.65 8.51
CA LEU A 68 -18.18 -3.69 9.46
C LEU A 68 -17.49 -5.06 9.44
N SER A 69 -18.26 -6.17 9.36
CA SER A 69 -17.68 -7.52 9.26
C SER A 69 -16.78 -7.66 8.04
N LYS A 70 -17.19 -7.13 6.89
CA LYS A 70 -16.35 -7.14 5.68
C LYS A 70 -15.06 -6.31 5.82
N GLN A 71 -15.07 -5.25 6.62
CA GLN A 71 -13.88 -4.43 6.88
C GLN A 71 -12.86 -5.15 7.76
N VAL A 72 -13.33 -5.95 8.71
CA VAL A 72 -12.44 -6.76 9.59
C VAL A 72 -11.76 -7.88 8.80
N GLU A 73 -12.41 -8.42 7.78
CA GLU A 73 -11.90 -9.52 6.96
C GLU A 73 -10.98 -9.06 5.81
N SER A 74 -10.72 -7.77 5.67
CA SER A 74 -9.90 -7.23 4.57
C SER A 74 -8.55 -6.76 5.08
N ASP A 75 -7.47 -7.23 4.44
CA ASP A 75 -6.13 -6.69 4.66
C ASP A 75 -6.11 -5.18 4.47
N SER A 76 -5.41 -4.47 5.34
CA SER A 76 -5.24 -3.03 5.19
C SER A 76 -4.08 -2.75 4.23
N LEU A 77 -4.18 -1.68 3.43
CA LEU A 77 -3.08 -1.23 2.56
C LEU A 77 -1.77 -1.05 3.35
N LYS A 78 -1.85 -0.59 4.60
CA LYS A 78 -0.69 -0.48 5.49
C LYS A 78 -0.07 -1.83 5.77
N SER A 79 -0.88 -2.83 6.16
CA SER A 79 -0.39 -4.19 6.46
C SER A 79 0.23 -4.84 5.22
N GLU A 80 -0.39 -4.65 4.06
CA GLU A 80 0.12 -5.13 2.78
C GLU A 80 1.49 -4.52 2.45
N ILE A 81 1.65 -3.20 2.58
CA ILE A 81 2.93 -2.51 2.37
C ILE A 81 3.98 -3.03 3.34
N MET A 82 3.65 -3.15 4.63
CA MET A 82 4.59 -3.65 5.64
C MET A 82 5.06 -5.07 5.34
N GLN A 83 4.17 -5.95 4.90
CA GLN A 83 4.54 -7.33 4.55
C GLN A 83 5.46 -7.36 3.33
N VAL A 84 5.15 -6.60 2.28
CA VAL A 84 6.00 -6.51 1.09
C VAL A 84 7.37 -5.95 1.43
N CYS A 85 7.43 -4.88 2.22
CA CYS A 85 8.71 -4.29 2.64
C CYS A 85 9.54 -5.27 3.47
N LYS A 86 8.91 -6.08 4.31
CA LYS A 86 9.58 -7.14 5.06
C LYS A 86 10.17 -8.22 4.15
N ASP A 87 9.44 -8.65 3.13
CA ASP A 87 9.81 -9.79 2.31
C ASP A 87 10.72 -9.42 1.13
N TYR A 88 10.62 -8.19 0.62
CA TYR A 88 11.24 -7.78 -0.65
C TYR A 88 12.08 -6.49 -0.58
N SER A 89 12.29 -5.90 0.62
CA SER A 89 13.10 -4.68 0.74
C SER A 89 14.54 -4.84 0.21
N SER A 90 15.06 -6.06 0.20
CA SER A 90 16.37 -6.35 -0.42
C SER A 90 16.45 -5.95 -1.91
N ILE A 91 15.31 -5.90 -2.61
CA ILE A 91 15.24 -5.55 -4.04
C ILE A 91 15.19 -4.04 -4.22
N PHE A 92 14.29 -3.36 -3.53
CA PHE A 92 13.99 -1.94 -3.77
C PHE A 92 14.44 -0.98 -2.64
N GLY A 93 14.87 -1.52 -1.50
CA GLY A 93 15.20 -0.71 -0.31
C GLY A 93 16.29 0.31 -0.58
N CYS A 94 17.35 -0.06 -1.31
CA CYS A 94 18.44 0.86 -1.65
C CYS A 94 17.94 2.09 -2.46
N PHE A 95 16.94 1.92 -3.32
CA PHE A 95 16.35 3.03 -4.07
C PHE A 95 15.50 3.94 -3.17
N GLY A 96 14.74 3.33 -2.25
CA GLY A 96 13.96 4.06 -1.26
C GLY A 96 14.84 4.86 -0.30
N GLU A 97 15.83 4.22 0.29
CA GLU A 97 16.79 4.88 1.18
C GLU A 97 17.50 6.05 0.49
N HIS A 98 17.98 5.84 -0.74
CA HIS A 98 18.59 6.89 -1.53
C HIS A 98 17.62 8.04 -1.83
N LEU A 99 16.38 7.72 -2.23
CA LEU A 99 15.34 8.72 -2.52
C LEU A 99 15.06 9.60 -1.30
N PHE A 100 14.90 9.01 -0.13
CA PHE A 100 14.61 9.74 1.10
C PHE A 100 15.83 10.53 1.58
N HIS A 101 17.02 9.95 1.54
CA HIS A 101 18.26 10.63 1.90
C HIS A 101 18.55 11.88 1.05
N LEU A 102 18.27 11.85 -0.26
CA LEU A 102 18.38 13.03 -1.14
C LEU A 102 17.46 14.20 -0.74
N ASN A 103 16.47 13.94 0.10
CA ASN A 103 15.52 14.92 0.61
C ASN A 103 15.70 15.18 2.12
N ASP A 104 16.86 14.83 2.67
CA ASP A 104 17.20 14.98 4.11
C ASP A 104 16.19 14.26 5.04
N LEU A 105 15.68 13.11 4.63
CA LEU A 105 14.68 12.30 5.33
C LEU A 105 15.18 10.87 5.55
N GLU A 106 14.66 10.21 6.57
CA GLU A 106 14.84 8.77 6.81
C GLU A 106 13.62 7.99 6.30
N LEU A 107 13.88 6.85 5.65
CA LEU A 107 12.83 5.96 5.20
C LEU A 107 12.28 5.14 6.37
N ASN A 108 10.97 5.27 6.59
CA ASN A 108 10.23 4.47 7.55
C ASN A 108 8.99 3.85 6.88
N TYR A 109 9.04 2.55 6.64
CA TYR A 109 7.97 1.81 5.95
C TYR A 109 6.64 1.82 6.71
N ASN A 110 6.66 1.84 8.05
CA ASN A 110 5.44 1.90 8.84
C ASN A 110 4.72 3.25 8.64
N GLU A 111 5.47 4.35 8.71
CA GLU A 111 4.93 5.68 8.46
C GLU A 111 4.48 5.87 7.00
N MET A 112 5.25 5.33 6.04
CA MET A 112 4.86 5.28 4.63
C MET A 112 3.50 4.59 4.46
N GLY A 113 3.33 3.42 5.07
CA GLY A 113 2.07 2.69 5.03
C GLY A 113 0.89 3.46 5.64
N GLU A 114 1.13 4.18 6.75
CA GLU A 114 0.12 5.04 7.37
C GLU A 114 -0.27 6.23 6.47
N ARG A 115 0.70 6.91 5.89
CA ARG A 115 0.45 8.05 4.99
C ARG A 115 -0.30 7.61 3.74
N LEU A 116 0.11 6.52 3.08
CA LEU A 116 -0.55 5.98 1.90
C LEU A 116 -1.99 5.52 2.21
N SER A 117 -2.21 4.84 3.33
CA SER A 117 -3.56 4.43 3.75
C SER A 117 -4.45 5.64 4.06
N SER A 118 -3.92 6.67 4.72
CA SER A 118 -4.63 7.93 4.99
C SER A 118 -5.03 8.65 3.69
N GLN A 119 -4.12 8.70 2.72
CA GLN A 119 -4.41 9.29 1.41
C GLN A 119 -5.49 8.52 0.65
N ARG A 120 -5.45 7.18 0.68
CA ARG A 120 -6.51 6.34 0.09
C ARG A 120 -7.87 6.72 0.66
N ASN A 121 -7.96 6.86 1.99
CA ASN A 121 -9.20 7.23 2.65
C ASN A 121 -9.66 8.65 2.26
N ASN A 122 -8.75 9.62 2.19
CA ASN A 122 -9.06 10.97 1.75
C ASN A 122 -9.67 10.96 0.34
N PHE A 123 -9.05 10.29 -0.62
CA PHE A 123 -9.56 10.20 -1.99
C PHE A 123 -10.86 9.41 -2.12
N ALA A 124 -11.04 8.36 -1.30
CA ALA A 124 -12.29 7.60 -1.27
C ALA A 124 -13.48 8.44 -0.78
N HIS A 125 -13.22 9.43 0.09
CA HIS A 125 -14.22 10.35 0.61
C HIS A 125 -14.34 11.66 -0.18
N GLY A 126 -13.59 11.82 -1.29
CA GLY A 126 -13.64 12.99 -2.15
C GLY A 126 -12.92 14.22 -1.60
N ASN A 127 -12.07 14.07 -0.59
CA ASN A 127 -11.21 15.13 -0.04
C ASN A 127 -10.00 15.34 -0.96
N LEU A 128 -10.25 15.93 -2.14
CA LEU A 128 -9.22 16.15 -3.17
C LEU A 128 -8.33 17.36 -2.90
N ASP A 129 -8.67 18.16 -1.91
CA ASP A 129 -7.94 19.36 -1.44
C ASP A 129 -6.69 19.03 -0.62
N LYS A 130 -6.46 17.75 -0.29
CA LYS A 130 -5.26 17.30 0.40
C LYS A 130 -4.19 16.92 -0.60
N GLU A 131 -3.31 17.88 -0.84
CA GLU A 131 -2.24 17.79 -1.83
C GLU A 131 -1.24 16.65 -1.56
N PHE A 132 -0.74 16.05 -2.64
CA PHE A 132 0.40 15.15 -2.67
C PHE A 132 1.69 15.96 -2.68
N ILE A 133 2.12 16.43 -1.49
CA ILE A 133 3.34 17.24 -1.34
C ILE A 133 4.31 16.62 -0.35
N GLY A 134 5.57 17.00 -0.46
CA GLY A 134 6.62 16.60 0.47
C GLY A 134 6.78 15.08 0.55
N VAL A 135 6.77 14.52 1.75
CA VAL A 135 7.02 13.09 2.01
C VAL A 135 6.04 12.17 1.31
N SER A 136 4.76 12.58 1.16
CA SER A 136 3.75 11.76 0.48
C SER A 136 4.05 11.56 -1.01
N ALA A 137 4.71 12.51 -1.65
CA ALA A 137 5.16 12.35 -3.03
C ALA A 137 6.32 11.34 -3.13
N LEU A 138 7.23 11.36 -2.16
CA LEU A 138 8.32 10.36 -2.08
C LEU A 138 7.77 8.95 -1.82
N ASP A 139 6.76 8.83 -0.95
CA ASP A 139 6.07 7.56 -0.70
C ASP A 139 5.46 6.99 -1.99
N LEU A 140 4.87 7.84 -2.82
CA LEU A 140 4.28 7.42 -4.09
C LEU A 140 5.34 6.94 -5.08
N ILE A 141 6.46 7.66 -5.20
CA ILE A 141 7.59 7.27 -6.05
C ILE A 141 8.17 5.93 -5.57
N LEU A 142 8.32 5.76 -4.26
CA LEU A 142 8.80 4.49 -3.71
C LEU A 142 7.81 3.35 -3.96
N LEU A 143 6.51 3.61 -3.80
CA LEU A 143 5.48 2.61 -4.12
C LEU A 143 5.53 2.19 -5.59
N GLU A 144 5.88 3.10 -6.50
CA GLU A 144 6.10 2.79 -7.91
C GLU A 144 7.27 1.81 -8.09
N PHE A 145 8.42 2.03 -7.41
CA PHE A 145 9.54 1.08 -7.44
C PHE A 145 9.13 -0.28 -6.89
N VAL A 146 8.34 -0.31 -5.81
CA VAL A 146 7.80 -1.55 -5.24
C VAL A 146 6.95 -2.27 -6.27
N VAL A 147 6.00 -1.60 -6.91
CA VAL A 147 5.11 -2.22 -7.92
C VAL A 147 5.90 -2.83 -9.07
N TYR A 148 6.88 -2.09 -9.63
CA TYR A 148 7.75 -2.63 -10.69
C TYR A 148 8.57 -3.82 -10.21
N SER A 149 9.11 -3.77 -8.98
CA SER A 149 9.83 -4.89 -8.39
C SER A 149 8.97 -6.14 -8.30
N LEU A 150 7.76 -6.02 -7.76
CA LEU A 150 6.83 -7.13 -7.60
C LEU A 150 6.38 -7.70 -8.95
N GLN A 151 6.13 -6.83 -9.93
CA GLN A 151 5.73 -7.23 -11.26
C GLN A 151 6.83 -8.04 -11.95
N LEU A 152 8.08 -7.57 -11.94
CA LEU A 152 9.22 -8.30 -12.53
C LEU A 152 9.47 -9.61 -11.77
N LYS A 153 9.33 -9.61 -10.44
CA LYS A 153 9.43 -10.81 -9.60
C LYS A 153 8.37 -11.85 -9.97
N SER A 154 7.14 -11.41 -10.24
CA SER A 154 6.06 -12.31 -10.66
C SER A 154 6.32 -13.00 -12.01
N TYR A 155 7.18 -12.42 -12.84
CA TYR A 155 7.67 -13.04 -14.09
C TYR A 155 8.90 -13.93 -13.91
N GLY A 156 9.37 -14.12 -12.68
CA GLY A 156 10.52 -14.96 -12.36
C GLY A 156 11.88 -14.30 -12.65
N ILE A 157 11.92 -12.96 -12.75
CA ILE A 157 13.19 -12.23 -12.94
C ILE A 157 13.98 -12.27 -11.62
N GLU A 158 15.29 -12.45 -11.73
CA GLU A 158 16.21 -12.49 -10.60
C GLU A 158 16.37 -11.10 -9.95
N ASP A 159 16.55 -11.07 -8.63
CA ASP A 159 16.57 -9.83 -7.83
C ASP A 159 17.60 -8.81 -8.33
N THR A 160 18.79 -9.26 -8.72
CA THR A 160 19.86 -8.40 -9.27
C THR A 160 19.49 -7.77 -10.62
N GLU A 161 18.77 -8.50 -11.46
CA GLU A 161 18.29 -7.98 -12.74
C GLU A 161 17.11 -7.01 -12.54
N ILE A 162 16.27 -7.27 -11.53
CA ILE A 162 15.21 -6.33 -11.13
C ILE A 162 15.82 -5.00 -10.67
N GLN A 163 16.83 -5.07 -9.78
CA GLN A 163 17.54 -3.87 -9.33
C GLN A 163 18.16 -3.07 -10.49
N ARG A 164 18.83 -3.76 -11.41
CA ARG A 164 19.39 -3.13 -12.60
C ARG A 164 18.31 -2.47 -13.45
N SER A 165 17.20 -3.16 -13.68
CA SER A 165 16.08 -2.63 -14.48
C SER A 165 15.46 -1.39 -13.85
N ILE A 166 15.26 -1.37 -12.54
CA ILE A 166 14.74 -0.21 -11.81
C ILE A 166 15.73 0.96 -11.89
N ASN A 167 17.02 0.68 -11.69
CA ASN A 167 18.08 1.68 -11.75
C ASN A 167 18.12 2.38 -13.12
N GLU A 168 17.97 1.62 -14.19
CA GLU A 168 17.92 2.13 -15.56
C GLU A 168 16.61 2.85 -15.86
N LEU A 169 15.47 2.23 -15.57
CA LEU A 169 14.13 2.77 -15.85
C LEU A 169 13.90 4.13 -15.20
N PHE A 170 14.30 4.25 -13.95
CA PHE A 170 14.11 5.48 -13.17
C PHE A 170 15.37 6.38 -13.15
N CYS A 171 16.39 6.08 -13.95
CA CYS A 171 17.64 6.85 -14.08
C CYS A 171 18.32 7.15 -12.72
N ARG A 172 18.28 6.21 -11.78
CA ARG A 172 18.79 6.44 -10.41
C ARG A 172 20.32 6.47 -10.33
N ARG A 173 21.00 5.74 -11.21
CA ARG A 173 22.48 5.67 -11.30
C ARG A 173 23.17 5.23 -10.00
N LEU A 174 22.52 4.36 -9.22
CA LEU A 174 23.11 3.77 -8.05
C LEU A 174 24.21 2.76 -8.44
N ALA A 175 25.28 2.69 -7.67
CA ALA A 175 26.24 1.60 -7.72
C ALA A 175 25.63 0.40 -6.97
N LEU A 176 25.13 -0.57 -7.71
CA LEU A 176 24.47 -1.79 -7.21
C LEU A 176 25.49 -2.91 -7.03
#